data_653e8b00a516793e9c63319970aa64f7
#
_entry.id   653e8b00a516793e9c63319970aa64f7
#
_cell.length_a   1.000
_cell.length_b   1.000
_cell.length_c   1.000
_cell.angle_alpha   90.00
_cell.angle_beta   90.00
_cell.angle_gamma   90.00
#
_symmetry.space_group_name_H-M   'P 1'
#
loop_
_entity.id
_entity.type
_entity.pdbx_description
1 polymer ?
#
loop_
_entity_poly.entity_id
_entity_poly.type
_entity_poly.pdbx_seq_one_letter_code
_entity_poly.pdbx_strand_id
1 'polypeptide(L)'
;MLRADVRYLDLGEGEFILALIPLHSFSELVLPRDQKLALRAVHGSLREGGRFVCPLPNPAIRARSADGALRLNGSFSTAEGGLLVVSGFETLDESSGVVDRLQLYEFFDASKELCAKRVLPMRFALIDRSGFAELADGAGFVPVALYGDYDRGEYVEESSPFMVWVLEKTRRL
;
A
#
# COMPACT_ATOMS: atom_id res chain seq x y z
N MET A 1 8.20 -14.18 -13.61
CA MET A 1 7.60 -13.66 -12.36
C MET A 1 8.17 -14.45 -11.19
N LEU A 2 8.69 -13.76 -10.15
CA LEU A 2 9.21 -14.40 -8.94
C LEU A 2 8.15 -14.26 -7.83
N ARG A 3 7.87 -15.35 -7.10
CA ARG A 3 7.08 -15.32 -5.87
C ARG A 3 8.04 -15.26 -4.69
N ALA A 4 8.10 -14.13 -4.01
CA ALA A 4 9.00 -13.91 -2.88
C ALA A 4 8.37 -12.96 -1.84
N ASP A 5 8.92 -12.98 -0.64
CA ASP A 5 8.58 -12.01 0.40
C ASP A 5 9.50 -10.79 0.27
N VAL A 6 8.91 -9.61 0.19
CA VAL A 6 9.66 -8.35 -0.02
C VAL A 6 10.67 -8.07 1.10
N ARG A 7 10.46 -8.59 2.30
CA ARG A 7 11.37 -8.42 3.45
C ARG A 7 12.71 -9.13 3.29
N TYR A 8 12.71 -10.18 2.47
CA TYR A 8 13.86 -11.06 2.25
C TYR A 8 14.21 -11.20 0.76
N LEU A 9 13.77 -10.20 -0.02
CA LEU A 9 13.99 -10.19 -1.46
C LEU A 9 15.47 -9.96 -1.75
N ASP A 10 16.09 -10.90 -2.46
CA ASP A 10 17.43 -10.79 -3.01
C ASP A 10 17.31 -10.86 -4.54
N LEU A 11 17.51 -9.73 -5.20
CA LEU A 11 17.45 -9.59 -6.66
C LEU A 11 18.82 -9.21 -7.27
N GLY A 12 19.89 -9.38 -6.51
CA GLY A 12 21.19 -8.85 -6.85
C GLY A 12 21.37 -7.39 -6.39
N GLU A 13 22.62 -6.99 -6.17
CA GLU A 13 22.94 -5.64 -5.70
C GLU A 13 23.04 -4.68 -6.89
N GLY A 14 22.29 -3.58 -6.83
CA GLY A 14 22.41 -2.49 -7.81
C GLY A 14 21.88 -2.80 -9.22
N GLU A 15 21.03 -3.79 -9.37
CA GLU A 15 20.51 -4.23 -10.67
C GLU A 15 19.47 -3.29 -11.28
N PHE A 16 18.70 -2.58 -10.44
CA PHE A 16 17.54 -1.84 -10.90
C PHE A 16 17.73 -0.32 -10.81
N ILE A 17 17.13 0.40 -11.75
CA ILE A 17 17.07 1.87 -11.75
C ILE A 17 15.80 2.39 -11.09
N LEU A 18 14.77 1.54 -11.00
CA LEU A 18 13.45 1.87 -10.45
C LEU A 18 12.89 0.65 -9.74
N ALA A 19 12.41 0.88 -8.53
CA ALA A 19 11.57 -0.04 -7.80
C ALA A 19 10.23 0.63 -7.49
N LEU A 20 9.16 -0.17 -7.42
CA LEU A 20 7.81 0.31 -7.17
C LEU A 20 7.06 -0.70 -6.31
N ILE A 21 6.45 -0.24 -5.22
CA ILE A 21 5.47 -1.01 -4.44
C ILE A 21 4.10 -0.32 -4.60
N PRO A 22 3.26 -0.76 -5.56
CA PRO A 22 2.01 -0.08 -5.89
C PRO A 22 0.88 -0.38 -4.90
N LEU A 23 -0.25 0.34 -5.07
CA LEU A 23 -1.54 0.08 -4.42
C LEU A 23 -1.46 0.03 -2.88
N HIS A 24 -0.57 0.82 -2.29
CA HIS A 24 -0.38 0.93 -0.83
C HIS A 24 0.06 -0.38 -0.15
N SER A 25 0.55 -1.37 -0.90
CA SER A 25 0.91 -2.69 -0.36
C SER A 25 2.02 -2.61 0.69
N PHE A 26 2.84 -1.56 0.70
CA PHE A 26 3.82 -1.35 1.76
C PHE A 26 3.17 -1.22 3.15
N SER A 27 1.98 -0.64 3.25
CA SER A 27 1.26 -0.50 4.52
C SER A 27 0.72 -1.81 5.08
N GLU A 28 0.70 -2.91 4.29
CA GLU A 28 0.40 -4.26 4.80
C GLU A 28 1.50 -4.81 5.72
N LEU A 29 2.70 -4.21 5.67
CA LEU A 29 3.76 -4.47 6.63
C LEU A 29 3.45 -3.73 7.94
N VAL A 30 2.64 -4.31 8.80
CA VAL A 30 2.14 -3.64 10.01
C VAL A 30 3.22 -3.48 11.10
N LEU A 31 4.31 -4.23 11.06
CA LEU A 31 5.38 -4.15 12.05
C LEU A 31 6.53 -3.27 11.56
N PRO A 32 7.00 -2.29 12.36
CA PRO A 32 8.11 -1.41 11.96
C PRO A 32 9.40 -2.15 11.56
N ARG A 33 9.68 -3.30 12.19
CA ARG A 33 10.82 -4.15 11.80
C ARG A 33 10.69 -4.67 10.37
N ASP A 34 9.48 -5.04 9.95
CA ASP A 34 9.20 -5.60 8.64
C ASP A 34 9.29 -4.50 7.55
N GLN A 35 8.83 -3.30 7.88
CA GLN A 35 8.98 -2.11 7.03
C GLN A 35 10.46 -1.79 6.78
N LYS A 36 11.29 -1.82 7.83
CA LYS A 36 12.74 -1.61 7.71
C LYS A 36 13.42 -2.69 6.85
N LEU A 37 13.03 -3.96 7.02
CA LEU A 37 13.57 -5.05 6.19
C LEU A 37 13.21 -4.88 4.72
N ALA A 38 11.95 -4.56 4.43
CA ALA A 38 11.50 -4.32 3.06
C ALA A 38 12.23 -3.14 2.39
N LEU A 39 12.37 -2.01 3.11
CA LEU A 39 13.10 -0.85 2.58
C LEU A 39 14.57 -1.18 2.31
N ARG A 40 15.24 -1.95 3.18
CA ARG A 40 16.62 -2.40 2.96
C ARG A 40 16.75 -3.33 1.76
N ALA A 41 15.81 -4.26 1.57
CA ALA A 41 15.81 -5.16 0.43
C ALA A 41 15.64 -4.39 -0.89
N VAL A 42 14.71 -3.42 -0.93
CA VAL A 42 14.53 -2.54 -2.07
C VAL A 42 15.77 -1.68 -2.31
N HIS A 43 16.35 -1.10 -1.25
CA HIS A 43 17.58 -0.31 -1.36
C HIS A 43 18.73 -1.13 -1.93
N GLY A 44 18.94 -2.38 -1.45
CA GLY A 44 19.98 -3.26 -1.97
C GLY A 44 19.84 -3.53 -3.47
N SER A 45 18.63 -3.74 -3.95
CA SER A 45 18.36 -4.05 -5.35
C SER A 45 18.56 -2.84 -6.31
N LEU A 46 18.46 -1.62 -5.81
CA LEU A 46 18.62 -0.40 -6.60
C LEU A 46 20.11 -0.03 -6.74
N ARG A 47 20.50 0.46 -7.93
CA ARG A 47 21.79 1.13 -8.12
C ARG A 47 21.80 2.51 -7.45
N GLU A 48 22.97 3.09 -7.24
CA GLU A 48 23.10 4.50 -6.82
C GLU A 48 22.36 5.43 -7.77
N GLY A 49 21.62 6.41 -7.23
CA GLY A 49 20.72 7.27 -8.00
C GLY A 49 19.44 6.56 -8.49
N GLY A 50 19.28 5.27 -8.20
CA GLY A 50 18.07 4.54 -8.51
C GLY A 50 16.90 5.02 -7.64
N ARG A 51 15.67 4.94 -8.16
CA ARG A 51 14.48 5.49 -7.52
C ARG A 51 13.55 4.42 -6.99
N PHE A 52 12.94 4.72 -5.85
CA PHE A 52 11.87 3.93 -5.27
C PHE A 52 10.59 4.76 -5.19
N VAL A 53 9.49 4.26 -5.75
CA VAL A 53 8.16 4.88 -5.67
C VAL A 53 7.28 4.07 -4.75
N CYS A 54 6.80 4.70 -3.69
CA CYS A 54 5.97 4.07 -2.66
C CYS A 54 4.75 4.93 -2.33
N PRO A 55 3.59 4.66 -2.94
CA PRO A 55 2.35 5.27 -2.51
C PRO A 55 1.88 4.66 -1.19
N LEU A 56 1.49 5.53 -0.26
CA LEU A 56 0.85 5.19 1.02
C LEU A 56 -0.51 5.88 1.10
N PRO A 57 -1.49 5.33 1.79
CA PRO A 57 -2.70 6.09 2.10
C PRO A 57 -2.34 7.25 3.03
N ASN A 58 -3.01 8.39 2.85
CA ASN A 58 -2.89 9.48 3.82
C ASN A 58 -3.55 9.05 5.15
N PRO A 59 -2.80 8.99 6.27
CA PRO A 59 -3.31 8.51 7.55
C PRO A 59 -4.53 9.30 8.05
N ALA A 60 -4.51 10.64 7.90
CA ALA A 60 -5.58 11.50 8.35
C ALA A 60 -6.91 11.21 7.62
N ILE A 61 -6.83 10.93 6.31
CA ILE A 61 -8.00 10.57 5.49
C ILE A 61 -8.44 9.15 5.82
N ARG A 62 -7.50 8.21 5.89
CA ARG A 62 -7.83 6.81 6.13
C ARG A 62 -8.41 6.56 7.51
N ALA A 63 -7.88 7.19 8.54
CA ALA A 63 -8.42 7.09 9.90
C ALA A 63 -9.90 7.51 9.97
N ARG A 64 -10.27 8.60 9.29
CA ARG A 64 -11.66 9.06 9.22
C ARG A 64 -12.60 8.11 8.49
N SER A 65 -12.09 7.33 7.53
CA SER A 65 -12.90 6.36 6.77
C SER A 65 -13.00 4.99 7.44
N ALA A 66 -12.17 4.71 8.44
CA ALA A 66 -12.14 3.44 9.18
C ALA A 66 -13.14 3.43 10.36
N ASP A 67 -14.40 3.75 10.07
CA ASP A 67 -15.50 3.94 11.02
C ASP A 67 -16.39 2.69 11.22
N GLY A 68 -16.00 1.55 10.66
CA GLY A 68 -16.76 0.30 10.74
C GLY A 68 -17.95 0.21 9.79
N ALA A 69 -18.26 1.24 9.02
CA ALA A 69 -19.39 1.21 8.09
C ALA A 69 -19.10 0.32 6.88
N LEU A 70 -20.05 -0.55 6.55
CA LEU A 70 -20.00 -1.36 5.34
C LEU A 70 -20.20 -0.48 4.10
N ARG A 71 -19.26 -0.54 3.16
CA ARG A 71 -19.28 0.24 1.92
C ARG A 71 -19.23 -0.67 0.71
N LEU A 72 -19.99 -0.32 -0.32
CA LEU A 72 -19.86 -0.89 -1.64
C LEU A 72 -18.62 -0.28 -2.32
N ASN A 73 -17.64 -1.13 -2.63
CA ASN A 73 -16.40 -0.71 -3.30
C ASN A 73 -16.52 -0.77 -4.83
N GLY A 74 -17.43 -1.57 -5.34
CA GLY A 74 -17.73 -1.66 -6.77
C GLY A 74 -18.55 -2.88 -7.15
N SER A 75 -19.05 -2.85 -8.36
CA SER A 75 -19.70 -3.99 -9.01
C SER A 75 -19.18 -4.14 -10.43
N PHE A 76 -18.92 -5.36 -10.87
CA PHE A 76 -18.24 -5.67 -12.13
C PHE A 76 -18.95 -6.81 -12.82
N SER A 77 -19.30 -6.64 -14.12
CA SER A 77 -19.83 -7.74 -14.93
C SER A 77 -18.75 -8.78 -15.18
N THR A 78 -19.10 -10.06 -15.09
CA THR A 78 -18.20 -11.15 -15.48
C THR A 78 -18.36 -11.52 -16.96
N ALA A 79 -17.38 -12.21 -17.53
CA ALA A 79 -17.41 -12.62 -18.93
C ALA A 79 -18.59 -13.57 -19.24
N GLU A 80 -19.05 -14.32 -18.23
CA GLU A 80 -20.16 -15.28 -18.33
C GLU A 80 -21.54 -14.62 -18.11
N GLY A 81 -21.61 -13.28 -18.06
CA GLY A 81 -22.85 -12.52 -17.87
C GLY A 81 -23.32 -12.42 -16.43
N GLY A 82 -22.51 -12.86 -15.48
CA GLY A 82 -22.77 -12.72 -14.05
C GLY A 82 -22.28 -11.36 -13.49
N LEU A 83 -22.28 -11.23 -12.17
CA LEU A 83 -21.89 -10.02 -11.45
C LEU A 83 -20.95 -10.36 -10.29
N LEU A 84 -19.87 -9.59 -10.15
CA LEU A 84 -19.05 -9.55 -8.95
C LEU A 84 -19.36 -8.27 -8.18
N VAL A 85 -19.80 -8.41 -6.94
CA VAL A 85 -19.98 -7.29 -6.01
C VAL A 85 -18.84 -7.32 -5.00
N VAL A 86 -18.19 -6.18 -4.83
CA VAL A 86 -17.09 -6.00 -3.85
C VAL A 86 -17.54 -4.98 -2.83
N SER A 87 -17.60 -5.40 -1.56
CA SER A 87 -17.91 -4.53 -0.43
C SER A 87 -16.90 -4.76 0.70
N GLY A 88 -16.93 -3.92 1.72
CA GLY A 88 -16.06 -4.09 2.87
C GLY A 88 -16.23 -2.98 3.89
N PHE A 89 -15.63 -3.19 5.05
CA PHE A 89 -15.53 -2.19 6.10
C PHE A 89 -14.12 -2.18 6.70
N GLU A 90 -13.78 -1.07 7.32
CA GLU A 90 -12.50 -0.85 7.98
C GLU A 90 -12.75 -0.35 9.41
N THR A 91 -11.92 -0.79 10.33
CA THR A 91 -11.88 -0.31 11.71
C THR A 91 -10.45 0.05 12.10
N LEU A 92 -10.28 1.17 12.80
CA LEU A 92 -8.98 1.60 13.30
C LEU A 92 -8.80 1.14 14.75
N ASP A 93 -7.70 0.45 15.02
CA ASP A 93 -7.16 0.29 16.36
C ASP A 93 -6.23 1.48 16.66
N GLU A 94 -6.75 2.46 17.42
CA GLU A 94 -6.00 3.68 17.76
C GLU A 94 -4.73 3.39 18.58
N SER A 95 -4.70 2.29 19.34
CA SER A 95 -3.56 1.94 20.19
C SER A 95 -2.35 1.47 19.37
N SER A 96 -2.58 0.80 18.28
CA SER A 96 -1.53 0.26 17.39
C SER A 96 -1.34 1.07 16.11
N GLY A 97 -2.27 1.96 15.77
CA GLY A 97 -2.29 2.65 14.47
C GLY A 97 -2.51 1.71 13.29
N VAL A 98 -3.20 0.59 13.52
CA VAL A 98 -3.48 -0.42 12.49
C VAL A 98 -4.95 -0.36 12.10
N VAL A 99 -5.20 -0.33 10.80
CA VAL A 99 -6.54 -0.49 10.23
C VAL A 99 -6.75 -1.94 9.87
N ASP A 100 -7.74 -2.56 10.49
CA ASP A 100 -8.26 -3.87 10.10
C ASP A 100 -9.36 -3.69 9.06
N ARG A 101 -9.22 -4.38 7.91
CA ARG A 101 -10.19 -4.38 6.82
C ARG A 101 -10.73 -5.77 6.59
N LEU A 102 -12.04 -5.88 6.46
CA LEU A 102 -12.69 -7.08 5.95
C LEU A 102 -13.29 -6.78 4.59
N GLN A 103 -12.79 -7.43 3.55
CA GLN A 103 -13.30 -7.28 2.19
C GLN A 103 -14.11 -8.51 1.78
N LEU A 104 -15.28 -8.27 1.20
CA LEU A 104 -16.25 -9.27 0.78
C LEU A 104 -16.31 -9.26 -0.74
N TYR A 105 -16.25 -10.45 -1.35
CA TYR A 105 -16.44 -10.69 -2.78
C TYR A 105 -17.64 -11.62 -2.92
N GLU A 106 -18.69 -11.13 -3.57
CA GLU A 106 -19.93 -11.87 -3.81
C GLU A 106 -20.10 -12.06 -5.32
N PHE A 107 -20.14 -13.32 -5.74
CA PHE A 107 -20.23 -13.71 -7.15
C PHE A 107 -21.66 -14.18 -7.42
N PHE A 108 -22.30 -13.54 -8.38
CA PHE A 108 -23.63 -13.88 -8.88
C PHE A 108 -23.51 -14.41 -10.30
N ASP A 109 -24.33 -15.39 -10.64
CA ASP A 109 -24.46 -15.90 -12.01
C ASP A 109 -25.32 -14.99 -12.90
N ALA A 110 -25.54 -15.41 -14.15
CA ALA A 110 -26.36 -14.67 -15.11
C ALA A 110 -27.85 -14.57 -14.67
N SER A 111 -28.32 -15.48 -13.81
CA SER A 111 -29.67 -15.48 -13.22
C SER A 111 -29.76 -14.58 -11.99
N LYS A 112 -28.66 -13.94 -11.59
CA LYS A 112 -28.50 -13.11 -10.38
C LYS A 112 -28.60 -13.93 -9.07
N GLU A 113 -28.35 -15.21 -9.13
CA GLU A 113 -28.22 -16.05 -7.96
C GLU A 113 -26.80 -16.00 -7.42
N LEU A 114 -26.67 -15.91 -6.09
CA LEU A 114 -25.36 -15.93 -5.41
C LEU A 114 -24.73 -17.32 -5.51
N CYS A 115 -23.64 -17.44 -6.26
CA CYS A 115 -22.96 -18.72 -6.47
C CYS A 115 -21.67 -18.89 -5.65
N ALA A 116 -21.05 -17.79 -5.22
CA ALA A 116 -19.87 -17.85 -4.35
C ALA A 116 -19.70 -16.60 -3.50
N LYS A 117 -19.14 -16.77 -2.31
CA LYS A 117 -18.74 -15.67 -1.43
C LYS A 117 -17.32 -15.92 -0.92
N ARG A 118 -16.48 -14.88 -0.94
CA ARG A 118 -15.14 -14.90 -0.36
C ARG A 118 -14.97 -13.73 0.59
N VAL A 119 -14.25 -13.98 1.67
CA VAL A 119 -13.93 -12.97 2.69
C VAL A 119 -12.41 -12.88 2.77
N LEU A 120 -11.89 -11.67 2.65
CA LEU A 120 -10.46 -11.39 2.72
C LEU A 120 -10.19 -10.43 3.88
N PRO A 121 -9.61 -10.91 4.98
CA PRO A 121 -9.12 -10.05 6.04
C PRO A 121 -7.78 -9.43 5.60
N MET A 122 -7.62 -8.14 5.84
CA MET A 122 -6.40 -7.38 5.51
C MET A 122 -6.08 -6.47 6.69
N ARG A 123 -4.80 -6.12 6.85
CA ARG A 123 -4.33 -5.19 7.89
C ARG A 123 -3.39 -4.17 7.28
N PHE A 124 -3.50 -2.92 7.71
CA PHE A 124 -2.69 -1.82 7.19
C PHE A 124 -2.19 -0.94 8.32
N ALA A 125 -0.89 -0.70 8.37
CA ALA A 125 -0.33 0.32 9.24
C ALA A 125 -0.67 1.72 8.71
N LEU A 126 -1.10 2.62 9.58
CA LEU A 126 -1.13 4.04 9.30
C LEU A 126 0.28 4.60 9.56
N ILE A 127 0.99 4.89 8.50
CA ILE A 127 2.35 5.45 8.56
C ILE A 127 2.24 6.92 8.17
N ASP A 128 2.52 7.81 9.10
CA ASP A 128 2.47 9.24 8.84
C ASP A 128 3.70 9.72 8.03
N ARG A 129 3.65 10.97 7.61
CA ARG A 129 4.69 11.59 6.79
C ARG A 129 6.06 11.55 7.47
N SER A 130 6.13 11.88 8.75
CA SER A 130 7.38 11.91 9.51
C SER A 130 7.93 10.49 9.73
N GLY A 131 7.09 9.56 10.14
CA GLY A 131 7.48 8.17 10.36
C GLY A 131 7.99 7.49 9.08
N PHE A 132 7.36 7.74 7.92
CA PHE A 132 7.89 7.18 6.68
C PHE A 132 9.19 7.84 6.23
N ALA A 133 9.34 9.16 6.43
CA ALA A 133 10.59 9.86 6.13
C ALA A 133 11.76 9.32 6.98
N GLU A 134 11.54 9.08 8.27
CA GLU A 134 12.54 8.46 9.16
C GLU A 134 12.89 7.02 8.75
N LEU A 135 11.89 6.22 8.38
CA LEU A 135 12.11 4.87 7.86
C LEU A 135 12.95 4.87 6.58
N ALA A 136 12.65 5.79 5.66
CA ALA A 136 13.35 5.95 4.39
C ALA A 136 14.81 6.41 4.61
N ASP A 137 15.05 7.43 5.45
CA ASP A 137 16.41 7.89 5.80
C ASP A 137 17.23 6.78 6.45
N GLY A 138 16.64 6.06 7.41
CA GLY A 138 17.27 4.92 8.08
C GLY A 138 17.57 3.73 7.15
N ALA A 139 16.98 3.70 5.96
CA ALA A 139 17.25 2.73 4.89
C ALA A 139 18.19 3.27 3.79
N GLY A 140 18.71 4.51 3.92
CA GLY A 140 19.63 5.11 2.96
C GLY A 140 18.96 5.79 1.77
N PHE A 141 17.68 6.10 1.88
CA PHE A 141 16.93 6.86 0.88
C PHE A 141 16.82 8.35 1.22
N VAL A 142 16.76 9.17 0.20
CA VAL A 142 16.45 10.61 0.31
C VAL A 142 15.16 10.89 -0.45
N PRO A 143 14.19 11.62 0.16
CA PRO A 143 12.98 12.04 -0.55
C PRO A 143 13.34 13.02 -1.67
N VAL A 144 12.88 12.71 -2.90
CA VAL A 144 13.00 13.58 -4.08
C VAL A 144 11.70 14.33 -4.32
N ALA A 145 10.56 13.67 -4.10
CA ALA A 145 9.25 14.28 -4.21
C ALA A 145 8.23 13.57 -3.33
N LEU A 146 7.18 14.31 -2.96
CA LEU A 146 5.99 13.82 -2.29
C LEU A 146 4.76 14.41 -2.99
N TYR A 147 3.93 13.55 -3.58
CA TYR A 147 2.70 13.97 -4.25
C TYR A 147 1.47 13.51 -3.47
N GLY A 148 0.39 14.26 -3.61
CA GLY A 148 -0.89 13.99 -2.95
C GLY A 148 -1.77 13.00 -3.72
N ASP A 149 -1.48 12.79 -4.99
CA ASP A 149 -2.22 11.92 -5.92
C ASP A 149 -1.30 11.35 -7.00
N TYR A 150 -1.88 10.53 -7.91
CA TYR A 150 -1.15 9.94 -9.03
C TYR A 150 -0.93 10.89 -10.23
N ASP A 151 -1.58 12.05 -10.23
CA ASP A 151 -1.42 13.11 -11.24
C ASP A 151 -0.31 14.10 -10.87
N ARG A 152 0.42 13.82 -9.78
CA ARG A 152 1.50 14.63 -9.22
C ARG A 152 1.03 15.96 -8.61
N GLY A 153 -0.20 16.00 -8.12
CA GLY A 153 -0.70 17.11 -7.31
C GLY A 153 0.13 17.28 -6.04
N GLU A 154 0.22 18.51 -5.54
CA GLU A 154 0.91 18.79 -4.28
C GLU A 154 0.26 18.04 -3.12
N TYR A 155 1.10 17.49 -2.21
CA TYR A 155 0.58 16.84 -1.01
C TYR A 155 0.10 17.85 0.01
N VAL A 156 -1.18 17.76 0.36
CA VAL A 156 -1.85 18.52 1.41
C VAL A 156 -2.39 17.55 2.44
N GLU A 157 -1.91 17.63 3.69
CA GLU A 157 -2.19 16.65 4.73
C GLU A 157 -3.69 16.47 5.01
N GLU A 158 -4.46 17.55 4.97
CA GLU A 158 -5.89 17.56 5.30
C GLU A 158 -6.78 16.97 4.21
N SER A 159 -6.32 16.95 2.95
CA SER A 159 -7.17 16.67 1.79
C SER A 159 -6.63 15.67 0.78
N SER A 160 -5.31 15.50 0.67
CA SER A 160 -4.75 14.55 -0.29
C SER A 160 -5.13 13.13 0.06
N PRO A 161 -5.61 12.32 -0.90
CA PRO A 161 -5.99 10.94 -0.64
C PRO A 161 -4.77 10.05 -0.32
N PHE A 162 -3.59 10.40 -0.84
CA PHE A 162 -2.38 9.59 -0.76
C PHE A 162 -1.16 10.42 -0.41
N MET A 163 -0.10 9.71 -0.03
CA MET A 163 1.28 10.16 0.00
C MET A 163 2.05 9.34 -1.03
N VAL A 164 2.29 9.88 -2.22
CA VAL A 164 3.07 9.19 -3.26
C VAL A 164 4.52 9.64 -3.14
N TRP A 165 5.31 8.84 -2.43
CA TRP A 165 6.72 9.09 -2.20
C TRP A 165 7.55 8.70 -3.40
N VAL A 166 8.46 9.59 -3.82
CA VAL A 166 9.54 9.31 -4.73
C VAL A 166 10.84 9.47 -3.96
N LEU A 167 11.54 8.37 -3.75
CA LEU A 167 12.78 8.31 -3.01
C LEU A 167 13.95 8.00 -3.95
N GLU A 168 15.15 8.45 -3.62
CA GLU A 168 16.36 8.17 -4.37
C GLU A 168 17.40 7.50 -3.45
N LYS A 169 18.04 6.44 -3.94
CA LYS A 169 19.15 5.80 -3.24
C LYS A 169 20.39 6.67 -3.35
N THR A 170 20.92 7.14 -2.21
CA THR A 170 22.11 8.03 -2.15
C THR A 170 23.26 7.49 -1.33
N ARG A 171 23.05 6.43 -0.53
CA ARG A 171 24.07 5.89 0.39
C ARG A 171 24.12 4.37 0.31
N ARG A 172 25.33 3.82 0.50
CA ARG A 172 25.45 2.42 0.92
C ARG A 172 25.11 2.33 2.41
N LEU A 173 24.31 1.35 2.77
CA LEU A 173 24.01 0.99 4.17
C LEU A 173 25.22 0.31 4.81
#